data_827944e5a604bf3fb4c55eeee2bf9e30
#
_entry.id   827944e5a604bf3fb4c55eeee2bf9e30
#
_cell.length_a   1.000
_cell.length_b   1.000
_cell.length_c   1.000
_cell.angle_alpha   90.00
_cell.angle_beta   90.00
_cell.angle_gamma   90.00
#
_symmetry.space_group_name_H-M   'P 1'
#
loop_
_entity.id
_entity.type
_entity.pdbx_description
1 polymer ?
#
loop_
_entity_poly.entity_id
_entity_poly.type
_entity_poly.pdbx_seq_one_letter_code
_entity_poly.pdbx_strand_id
1 'polypeptide(L)'
;MAPPRLISTHMPYTSLPTSVKESECKVVCMARNPLDTFVSLWKFLTQVYAEFLQQMTMEDYSEIFCNGDEAYGPYWDHVLGYWKESLERPSKVLFLKYEDMKGNGKSEMKRLAEFLGCGFSLEEEKQGVIKEIMKLFSLSHLKELEVNKSERFVPVIENILYFRKGEVGDWANHFSPIMIQRFDQMIKDKIVGSGLEFKI
;
A
#
# COMPACT_ATOMS: atom_id res chain seq x y z
N MET A 1 13.37 -3.68 22.39
CA MET A 1 13.24 -2.34 21.78
C MET A 1 12.58 -1.40 22.78
N ALA A 2 13.05 -0.16 22.90
CA ALA A 2 12.38 0.87 23.69
C ALA A 2 11.10 1.36 22.99
N PRO A 3 10.03 1.77 23.71
CA PRO A 3 8.86 2.40 23.11
C PRO A 3 9.19 3.85 22.61
N PRO A 4 8.46 4.36 21.59
CA PRO A 4 7.50 3.66 20.76
C PRO A 4 8.16 2.69 19.79
N ARG A 5 7.45 1.60 19.42
CA ARG A 5 7.93 0.61 18.46
C ARG A 5 7.05 0.63 17.21
N LEU A 6 7.69 0.67 16.05
CA LEU A 6 7.03 0.54 14.75
C LEU A 6 7.41 -0.81 14.13
N ILE A 7 6.41 -1.56 13.68
CA ILE A 7 6.59 -2.86 13.05
C ILE A 7 5.80 -2.83 11.74
N SER A 8 6.40 -3.26 10.64
CA SER A 8 5.74 -3.43 9.36
C SER A 8 5.50 -4.91 9.05
N THR A 9 4.39 -5.20 8.36
CA THR A 9 4.03 -6.56 7.95
C THR A 9 3.20 -6.53 6.68
N HIS A 10 3.23 -7.66 5.94
CA HIS A 10 2.33 -7.94 4.82
C HIS A 10 1.23 -8.95 5.19
N MET A 11 1.03 -9.23 6.47
CA MET A 11 0.01 -10.21 6.90
C MET A 11 -1.40 -9.66 6.71
N PRO A 12 -2.36 -10.46 6.21
CA PRO A 12 -3.78 -10.15 6.29
C PRO A 12 -4.21 -9.92 7.74
N TYR A 13 -5.20 -9.06 7.98
CA TYR A 13 -5.66 -8.76 9.34
C TYR A 13 -6.05 -10.01 10.13
N THR A 14 -6.70 -10.96 9.47
CA THR A 14 -7.13 -12.24 10.08
C THR A 14 -5.96 -13.05 10.63
N SER A 15 -4.79 -12.95 10.01
CA SER A 15 -3.56 -13.65 10.38
C SER A 15 -2.69 -12.92 11.40
N LEU A 16 -3.05 -11.69 11.79
CA LEU A 16 -2.32 -10.97 12.83
C LEU A 16 -2.42 -11.74 14.17
N PRO A 17 -1.34 -11.75 14.97
CA PRO A 17 -1.36 -12.36 16.31
C PRO A 17 -2.49 -11.77 17.18
N THR A 18 -3.11 -12.63 17.99
CA THR A 18 -4.14 -12.23 18.95
C THR A 18 -3.65 -11.09 19.87
N SER A 19 -2.40 -11.16 20.29
CA SER A 19 -1.77 -10.11 21.11
C SER A 19 -1.76 -8.73 20.42
N VAL A 20 -1.69 -8.65 19.09
CA VAL A 20 -1.83 -7.41 18.34
C VAL A 20 -3.29 -6.96 18.32
N LYS A 21 -4.21 -7.91 18.06
CA LYS A 21 -5.65 -7.62 17.95
C LYS A 21 -6.27 -7.14 19.26
N GLU A 22 -5.81 -7.68 20.40
CA GLU A 22 -6.37 -7.42 21.73
C GLU A 22 -5.62 -6.34 22.52
N SER A 23 -4.38 -5.98 22.12
CA SER A 23 -3.62 -4.92 22.79
C SER A 23 -4.08 -3.52 22.39
N GLU A 24 -3.54 -2.50 23.08
CA GLU A 24 -3.73 -1.10 22.77
C GLU A 24 -2.87 -0.60 21.58
N CYS A 25 -2.12 -1.48 20.91
CA CYS A 25 -1.33 -1.09 19.75
C CYS A 25 -2.24 -0.63 18.61
N LYS A 26 -1.83 0.43 17.95
CA LYS A 26 -2.52 0.95 16.76
C LYS A 26 -2.05 0.23 15.51
N VAL A 27 -2.98 0.02 14.59
CA VAL A 27 -2.72 -0.64 13.31
C VAL A 27 -3.04 0.36 12.20
N VAL A 28 -2.08 0.59 11.31
CA VAL A 28 -2.27 1.43 10.13
C VAL A 28 -2.15 0.54 8.90
N CYS A 29 -3.18 0.50 8.08
CA CYS A 29 -3.17 -0.15 6.78
C CYS A 29 -3.16 0.91 5.69
N MET A 30 -2.25 0.78 4.72
CA MET A 30 -2.27 1.56 3.50
C MET A 30 -2.57 0.64 2.33
N ALA A 31 -3.72 0.86 1.70
CA ALA A 31 -4.12 0.16 0.49
C ALA A 31 -4.00 1.08 -0.73
N ARG A 32 -3.83 0.49 -1.90
CA ARG A 32 -3.79 1.16 -3.19
C ARG A 32 -4.79 0.49 -4.11
N ASN A 33 -5.33 1.21 -5.12
CA ASN A 33 -6.25 0.59 -6.08
C ASN A 33 -5.65 -0.69 -6.70
N PRO A 34 -6.48 -1.71 -6.98
CA PRO A 34 -5.99 -3.02 -7.40
C PRO A 34 -5.22 -2.99 -8.74
N LEU A 35 -5.59 -2.09 -9.67
CA LEU A 35 -4.96 -2.03 -10.98
C LEU A 35 -3.50 -1.53 -10.89
N ASP A 36 -3.28 -0.42 -10.17
CA ASP A 36 -1.93 0.09 -9.94
C ASP A 36 -1.12 -0.79 -9.00
N THR A 37 -1.77 -1.46 -8.05
CA THR A 37 -1.12 -2.44 -7.16
C THR A 37 -0.56 -3.58 -8.01
N PHE A 38 -1.37 -4.13 -8.92
CA PHE A 38 -0.98 -5.18 -9.83
C PHE A 38 0.23 -4.77 -10.71
N VAL A 39 0.16 -3.60 -11.35
CA VAL A 39 1.28 -3.10 -12.19
C VAL A 39 2.56 -2.97 -11.38
N SER A 40 2.44 -2.42 -10.16
CA SER A 40 3.59 -2.25 -9.27
C SER A 40 4.19 -3.60 -8.86
N LEU A 41 3.34 -4.56 -8.48
CA LEU A 41 3.73 -5.91 -8.10
C LEU A 41 4.38 -6.65 -9.28
N TRP A 42 3.76 -6.66 -10.45
CA TRP A 42 4.31 -7.28 -11.65
C TRP A 42 5.71 -6.76 -11.99
N LYS A 43 5.86 -5.43 -12.02
CA LYS A 43 7.17 -4.80 -12.32
C LYS A 43 8.23 -5.15 -11.28
N PHE A 44 7.85 -5.24 -10.02
CA PHE A 44 8.76 -5.67 -8.95
C PHE A 44 9.15 -7.14 -9.10
N LEU A 45 8.17 -8.02 -9.26
CA LEU A 45 8.42 -9.46 -9.39
C LEU A 45 9.30 -9.81 -10.60
N THR A 46 9.07 -9.17 -11.76
CA THR A 46 9.88 -9.40 -12.96
C THR A 46 11.32 -8.93 -12.83
N GLN A 47 11.62 -8.01 -11.90
CA GLN A 47 12.99 -7.62 -11.61
C GLN A 47 13.66 -8.54 -10.59
N VAL A 48 12.90 -8.98 -9.57
CA VAL A 48 13.45 -9.83 -8.50
C VAL A 48 13.53 -11.31 -8.92
N TYR A 49 12.55 -11.77 -9.69
CA TYR A 49 12.39 -13.18 -10.06
C TYR A 49 12.42 -13.38 -11.59
N ALA A 50 13.22 -12.61 -12.29
CA ALA A 50 13.31 -12.61 -13.75
C ALA A 50 13.47 -14.03 -14.34
N GLU A 51 14.32 -14.86 -13.75
CA GLU A 51 14.57 -16.23 -14.22
C GLU A 51 13.33 -17.13 -14.12
N PHE A 52 12.50 -16.96 -13.10
CA PHE A 52 11.30 -17.77 -12.90
C PHE A 52 10.10 -17.28 -13.72
N LEU A 53 10.08 -16.01 -14.10
CA LEU A 53 8.98 -15.38 -14.81
C LEU A 53 9.22 -15.19 -16.31
N GLN A 54 10.31 -15.76 -16.87
CA GLN A 54 10.72 -15.58 -18.28
C GLN A 54 9.63 -15.95 -19.30
N GLN A 55 8.79 -16.92 -18.99
CA GLN A 55 7.75 -17.42 -19.90
C GLN A 55 6.36 -16.88 -19.56
N MET A 56 6.22 -16.12 -18.48
CA MET A 56 4.93 -15.58 -18.02
C MET A 56 4.75 -14.17 -18.54
N THR A 57 3.62 -13.89 -19.16
CA THR A 57 3.24 -12.54 -19.56
C THR A 57 2.54 -11.81 -18.42
N MET A 58 2.47 -10.49 -18.53
CA MET A 58 1.69 -9.68 -17.59
C MET A 58 0.20 -10.06 -17.61
N GLU A 59 -0.28 -10.47 -18.77
CA GLU A 59 -1.67 -10.91 -18.94
C GLU A 59 -1.95 -12.25 -18.26
N ASP A 60 -1.02 -13.22 -18.34
CA ASP A 60 -1.12 -14.49 -17.60
C ASP A 60 -1.13 -14.25 -16.09
N TYR A 61 -0.22 -13.38 -15.60
CA TYR A 61 -0.17 -13.05 -14.18
C TYR A 61 -1.41 -12.29 -13.70
N SER A 62 -2.08 -11.54 -14.59
CA SER A 62 -3.36 -10.88 -14.27
C SER A 62 -4.47 -11.86 -13.91
N GLU A 63 -4.45 -13.04 -14.49
CA GLU A 63 -5.39 -14.11 -14.16
C GLU A 63 -5.12 -14.67 -12.76
N ILE A 64 -3.85 -14.95 -12.45
CA ILE A 64 -3.41 -15.40 -11.11
C ILE A 64 -3.83 -14.37 -10.06
N PHE A 65 -3.56 -13.08 -10.30
CA PHE A 65 -3.94 -12.01 -9.38
C PHE A 65 -5.47 -11.94 -9.18
N CYS A 66 -6.25 -11.96 -10.25
CA CYS A 66 -7.71 -11.87 -10.17
C CYS A 66 -8.37 -13.13 -9.59
N ASN A 67 -7.69 -14.28 -9.62
CA ASN A 67 -8.14 -15.50 -8.96
C ASN A 67 -7.76 -15.53 -7.46
N GLY A 68 -6.82 -14.68 -7.03
CA GLY A 68 -6.37 -14.59 -5.66
C GLY A 68 -5.25 -15.58 -5.29
N ASP A 69 -4.56 -16.10 -6.27
CA ASP A 69 -3.48 -17.09 -6.10
C ASP A 69 -2.12 -16.40 -5.83
N GLU A 70 -2.13 -15.35 -5.02
CA GLU A 70 -0.94 -14.54 -4.69
C GLU A 70 -0.30 -14.94 -3.37
N ALA A 71 0.97 -14.52 -3.20
CA ALA A 71 1.78 -14.88 -2.03
C ALA A 71 1.20 -14.45 -0.67
N TYR A 72 0.43 -13.36 -0.64
CA TYR A 72 -0.16 -12.82 0.60
C TYR A 72 -1.69 -12.96 0.64
N GLY A 73 -2.21 -13.92 -0.12
CA GLY A 73 -3.64 -14.19 -0.26
C GLY A 73 -4.34 -13.24 -1.22
N PRO A 74 -5.64 -13.46 -1.49
CA PRO A 74 -6.38 -12.64 -2.41
C PRO A 74 -6.32 -11.16 -2.00
N TYR A 75 -5.99 -10.29 -2.97
CA TYR A 75 -5.89 -8.85 -2.74
C TYR A 75 -7.14 -8.30 -2.01
N TRP A 76 -8.34 -8.71 -2.46
CA TRP A 76 -9.60 -8.24 -1.88
C TRP A 76 -9.80 -8.69 -0.43
N ASP A 77 -9.46 -9.92 -0.08
CA ASP A 77 -9.61 -10.41 1.30
C ASP A 77 -8.67 -9.66 2.24
N HIS A 78 -7.44 -9.42 1.78
CA HIS A 78 -6.47 -8.63 2.53
C HIS A 78 -6.98 -7.22 2.80
N VAL A 79 -7.40 -6.53 1.75
CA VAL A 79 -7.82 -5.12 1.83
C VAL A 79 -9.14 -4.98 2.59
N LEU A 80 -10.13 -5.83 2.28
CA LEU A 80 -11.44 -5.80 2.95
C LEU A 80 -11.36 -6.19 4.42
N GLY A 81 -10.45 -7.09 4.79
CA GLY A 81 -10.20 -7.43 6.18
C GLY A 81 -9.81 -6.22 7.02
N TYR A 82 -8.85 -5.42 6.53
CA TYR A 82 -8.47 -4.16 7.21
C TYR A 82 -9.53 -3.07 7.10
N TRP A 83 -10.22 -2.98 5.95
CA TRP A 83 -11.31 -2.02 5.76
C TRP A 83 -12.43 -2.22 6.77
N LYS A 84 -12.94 -3.44 6.90
CA LYS A 84 -13.97 -3.81 7.87
C LYS A 84 -13.56 -3.45 9.29
N GLU A 85 -12.37 -3.85 9.69
CA GLU A 85 -11.85 -3.55 11.03
C GLU A 85 -11.69 -2.05 11.29
N SER A 86 -11.36 -1.27 10.28
CA SER A 86 -11.26 0.19 10.41
C SER A 86 -12.64 0.85 10.64
N LEU A 87 -13.70 0.25 10.13
CA LEU A 87 -15.08 0.71 10.39
C LEU A 87 -15.59 0.27 11.76
N GLU A 88 -15.28 -0.97 12.18
CA GLU A 88 -15.73 -1.51 13.45
C GLU A 88 -14.91 -0.98 14.64
N ARG A 89 -13.63 -0.72 14.44
CA ARG A 89 -12.68 -0.28 15.49
C ARG A 89 -11.82 0.91 15.03
N PRO A 90 -12.43 2.08 14.74
CA PRO A 90 -11.72 3.22 14.15
C PRO A 90 -10.64 3.83 15.06
N SER A 91 -10.71 3.60 16.37
CA SER A 91 -9.66 4.02 17.31
C SER A 91 -8.43 3.11 17.29
N LYS A 92 -8.57 1.86 16.78
CA LYS A 92 -7.51 0.86 16.73
C LYS A 92 -6.93 0.67 15.34
N VAL A 93 -7.75 0.70 14.30
CA VAL A 93 -7.34 0.46 12.91
C VAL A 93 -7.61 1.68 12.06
N LEU A 94 -6.57 2.24 11.47
CA LEU A 94 -6.67 3.32 10.49
C LEU A 94 -6.43 2.74 9.09
N PHE A 95 -7.41 2.93 8.21
CA PHE A 95 -7.30 2.58 6.80
C PHE A 95 -7.01 3.85 5.98
N LEU A 96 -5.90 3.84 5.25
CA LEU A 96 -5.48 4.89 4.35
C LEU A 96 -5.49 4.38 2.90
N LYS A 97 -5.89 5.24 1.98
CA LYS A 97 -5.78 4.96 0.55
C LYS A 97 -4.60 5.73 -0.02
N TYR A 98 -3.78 5.04 -0.80
CA TYR A 98 -2.62 5.65 -1.45
C TYR A 98 -3.01 6.85 -2.32
N GLU A 99 -4.14 6.74 -3.04
CA GLU A 99 -4.68 7.77 -3.90
C GLU A 99 -5.04 9.04 -3.11
N ASP A 100 -5.59 8.89 -1.90
CA ASP A 100 -5.91 10.01 -1.03
C ASP A 100 -4.65 10.66 -0.47
N MET A 101 -3.65 9.85 -0.09
CA MET A 101 -2.32 10.36 0.31
C MET A 101 -1.65 11.16 -0.81
N LYS A 102 -1.83 10.75 -2.08
CA LYS A 102 -1.29 11.47 -3.24
C LYS A 102 -2.07 12.75 -3.56
N GLY A 103 -3.40 12.71 -3.47
CA GLY A 103 -4.28 13.85 -3.81
C GLY A 103 -4.44 14.86 -2.67
N ASN A 104 -4.46 14.40 -1.43
CA ASN A 104 -4.77 15.16 -0.22
C ASN A 104 -3.77 14.92 0.93
N GLY A 105 -2.49 14.76 0.59
CA GLY A 105 -1.46 14.31 1.52
C GLY A 105 -1.39 15.07 2.85
N LYS A 106 -1.62 16.41 2.83
CA LYS A 106 -1.65 17.21 4.07
C LYS A 106 -2.76 16.78 5.02
N SER A 107 -3.96 16.55 4.52
CA SER A 107 -5.11 16.10 5.31
C SER A 107 -4.90 14.69 5.87
N GLU A 108 -4.43 13.78 5.02
CA GLU A 108 -4.19 12.39 5.44
C GLU A 108 -3.03 12.29 6.43
N MET A 109 -1.99 13.12 6.30
CA MET A 109 -0.90 13.19 7.28
C MET A 109 -1.39 13.68 8.65
N LYS A 110 -2.27 14.68 8.68
CA LYS A 110 -2.91 15.14 9.93
C LYS A 110 -3.73 14.03 10.56
N ARG A 111 -4.57 13.36 9.77
CA ARG A 111 -5.40 12.23 10.20
C ARG A 111 -4.55 11.09 10.77
N LEU A 112 -3.44 10.78 10.14
CA LEU A 112 -2.49 9.79 10.64
C LEU A 112 -1.85 10.21 11.98
N ALA A 113 -1.39 11.45 12.08
CA ALA A 113 -0.78 11.98 13.30
C ALA A 113 -1.77 12.00 14.47
N GLU A 114 -3.01 12.45 14.25
CA GLU A 114 -4.10 12.42 15.24
C GLU A 114 -4.40 10.99 15.69
N PHE A 115 -4.53 10.06 14.73
CA PHE A 115 -4.74 8.65 15.04
C PHE A 115 -3.62 8.08 15.91
N LEU A 116 -2.37 8.43 15.64
CA LEU A 116 -1.21 7.97 16.42
C LEU A 116 -1.07 8.66 17.79
N GLY A 117 -1.85 9.71 18.07
CA GLY A 117 -1.78 10.48 19.30
C GLY A 117 -0.63 11.50 19.32
N CYS A 118 -0.12 11.88 18.15
CA CYS A 118 0.90 12.91 17.95
C CYS A 118 0.43 13.99 16.97
N GLY A 119 -0.82 14.46 17.12
CA GLY A 119 -1.41 15.49 16.27
C GLY A 119 -0.58 16.78 16.27
N PHE A 120 -0.60 17.48 15.13
CA PHE A 120 0.12 18.73 14.94
C PHE A 120 -0.56 19.87 15.72
N SER A 121 0.25 20.67 16.41
CA SER A 121 -0.19 21.93 17.01
C SER A 121 -0.46 23.00 15.95
N LEU A 122 -1.26 24.02 16.29
CA LEU A 122 -1.50 25.15 15.41
C LEU A 122 -0.22 25.88 14.99
N GLU A 123 0.77 25.90 15.87
CA GLU A 123 2.05 26.53 15.61
C GLU A 123 2.86 25.74 14.58
N GLU A 124 2.97 24.43 14.72
CA GLU A 124 3.62 23.56 13.76
C GLU A 124 2.96 23.62 12.37
N GLU A 125 1.62 23.72 12.34
CA GLU A 125 0.90 23.89 11.07
C GLU A 125 1.24 25.23 10.40
N LYS A 126 1.34 26.33 11.16
CA LYS A 126 1.71 27.65 10.64
C LYS A 126 3.16 27.69 10.16
N GLN A 127 4.05 27.02 10.86
CA GLN A 127 5.45 26.87 10.49
C GLN A 127 5.70 25.96 9.30
N GLY A 128 4.66 25.23 8.83
CA GLY A 128 4.76 24.38 7.66
C GLY A 128 5.41 23.02 7.91
N VAL A 129 5.49 22.57 9.18
CA VAL A 129 6.11 21.29 9.57
C VAL A 129 5.57 20.11 8.77
N ILE A 130 4.24 20.06 8.55
CA ILE A 130 3.63 18.99 7.75
C ILE A 130 4.22 18.94 6.34
N LYS A 131 4.44 20.10 5.70
CA LYS A 131 5.00 20.18 4.35
C LYS A 131 6.45 19.67 4.32
N GLU A 132 7.25 20.00 5.33
CA GLU A 132 8.62 19.52 5.42
C GLU A 132 8.67 18.00 5.66
N ILE A 133 7.81 17.46 6.51
CA ILE A 133 7.67 16.01 6.70
C ILE A 133 7.30 15.34 5.37
N MET A 134 6.27 15.83 4.67
CA MET A 134 5.87 15.27 3.37
C MET A 134 6.99 15.31 2.33
N LYS A 135 7.82 16.33 2.34
CA LYS A 135 8.99 16.44 1.45
C LYS A 135 10.03 15.35 1.75
N LEU A 136 10.31 15.09 3.04
CA LEU A 136 11.23 14.03 3.45
C LEU A 136 10.78 12.64 3.01
N PHE A 137 9.46 12.39 2.98
CA PHE A 137 8.87 11.12 2.53
C PHE A 137 8.45 11.12 1.05
N SER A 138 8.79 12.18 0.30
CA SER A 138 8.52 12.18 -1.14
C SER A 138 9.35 11.12 -1.87
N LEU A 139 8.76 10.51 -2.90
CA LEU A 139 9.45 9.49 -3.70
C LEU A 139 10.76 10.02 -4.28
N SER A 140 10.79 11.29 -4.71
CA SER A 140 11.98 11.93 -5.24
C SER A 140 13.09 12.04 -4.18
N HIS A 141 12.73 12.45 -2.95
CA HIS A 141 13.70 12.53 -1.86
C HIS A 141 14.21 11.14 -1.45
N LEU A 142 13.30 10.17 -1.28
CA LEU A 142 13.68 8.81 -0.89
C LEU A 142 14.59 8.14 -1.92
N LYS A 143 14.37 8.37 -3.22
CA LYS A 143 15.26 7.88 -4.29
C LYS A 143 16.69 8.42 -4.19
N GLU A 144 16.85 9.65 -3.67
CA GLU A 144 18.16 10.30 -3.58
C GLU A 144 18.98 9.86 -2.37
N LEU A 145 18.36 9.18 -1.39
CA LEU A 145 19.10 8.67 -0.22
C LEU A 145 20.08 7.58 -0.65
N GLU A 146 21.33 7.69 -0.18
CA GLU A 146 22.39 6.76 -0.54
C GLU A 146 22.06 5.31 -0.21
N VAL A 147 21.45 5.07 0.96
CA VAL A 147 20.95 3.75 1.38
C VAL A 147 19.97 3.12 0.38
N ASN A 148 19.20 3.94 -0.33
CA ASN A 148 18.23 3.45 -1.33
C ASN A 148 18.83 3.27 -2.71
N LYS A 149 19.98 3.90 -3.00
CA LYS A 149 20.71 3.74 -4.26
C LYS A 149 21.65 2.55 -4.27
N SER A 150 22.32 2.29 -3.17
CA SER A 150 23.46 1.36 -3.12
C SER A 150 23.27 0.15 -2.23
N GLU A 151 22.27 0.14 -1.36
CA GLU A 151 22.07 -0.96 -0.41
C GLU A 151 20.93 -1.91 -0.80
N ARG A 152 20.84 -3.01 -0.06
CA ARG A 152 19.82 -4.06 -0.22
C ARG A 152 19.10 -4.31 1.10
N PHE A 153 17.78 -4.33 1.06
CA PHE A 153 16.95 -4.71 2.22
C PHE A 153 17.15 -6.19 2.59
N VAL A 154 17.24 -7.05 1.57
CA VAL A 154 17.64 -8.45 1.68
C VAL A 154 18.67 -8.76 0.58
N PRO A 155 19.48 -9.81 0.69
CA PRO A 155 20.61 -10.05 -0.23
C PRO A 155 20.27 -10.01 -1.72
N VAL A 156 19.02 -10.35 -2.07
CA VAL A 156 18.55 -10.45 -3.47
C VAL A 156 17.74 -9.24 -3.97
N ILE A 157 17.40 -8.28 -3.10
CA ILE A 157 16.52 -7.15 -3.47
C ILE A 157 17.24 -5.83 -3.20
N GLU A 158 17.52 -5.11 -4.27
CA GLU A 158 18.08 -3.76 -4.19
C GLU A 158 17.01 -2.76 -3.74
N ASN A 159 17.34 -1.87 -2.81
CA ASN A 159 16.39 -0.91 -2.26
C ASN A 159 15.76 -0.01 -3.31
N ILE A 160 16.48 0.32 -4.38
CA ILE A 160 15.98 1.16 -5.47
C ILE A 160 14.73 0.57 -6.17
N LEU A 161 14.56 -0.75 -6.15
CA LEU A 161 13.43 -1.44 -6.78
C LEU A 161 12.08 -1.08 -6.14
N TYR A 162 12.08 -0.65 -4.87
CA TYR A 162 10.88 -0.19 -4.18
C TYR A 162 10.40 1.20 -4.63
N PHE A 163 11.22 1.96 -5.36
CA PHE A 163 10.96 3.36 -5.72
C PHE A 163 10.74 3.54 -7.23
N ARG A 164 9.69 2.91 -7.81
CA ARG A 164 9.44 2.96 -9.26
C ARG A 164 8.94 4.34 -9.72
N LYS A 165 7.66 4.58 -9.76
CA LYS A 165 7.02 5.83 -10.25
C LYS A 165 6.25 6.57 -9.15
N GLY A 166 5.49 5.84 -8.33
CA GLY A 166 4.66 6.43 -7.28
C GLY A 166 3.50 7.28 -7.82
N GLU A 167 2.99 6.97 -9.01
CA GLU A 167 1.89 7.65 -9.70
C GLU A 167 0.59 6.88 -9.55
N VAL A 168 -0.54 7.57 -9.59
CA VAL A 168 -1.88 6.99 -9.66
C VAL A 168 -2.32 6.94 -11.12
N GLY A 169 -2.93 5.83 -11.54
CA GLY A 169 -3.41 5.65 -12.91
C GLY A 169 -2.37 5.12 -13.90
N ASP A 170 -1.16 4.75 -13.46
CA ASP A 170 -0.13 4.18 -14.36
C ASP A 170 -0.58 2.87 -15.02
N TRP A 171 -1.55 2.18 -14.45
CA TRP A 171 -2.14 0.97 -15.00
C TRP A 171 -2.63 1.14 -16.44
N ALA A 172 -3.17 2.30 -16.79
CA ALA A 172 -3.70 2.60 -18.12
C ALA A 172 -2.65 2.48 -19.25
N ASN A 173 -1.36 2.62 -18.90
CA ASN A 173 -0.24 2.46 -19.84
C ASN A 173 0.15 0.99 -20.08
N HIS A 174 -0.45 0.05 -19.34
CA HIS A 174 0.00 -1.34 -19.30
C HIS A 174 -1.10 -2.36 -19.56
N PHE A 175 -2.37 -2.03 -19.29
CA PHE A 175 -3.47 -2.97 -19.37
C PHE A 175 -3.93 -3.21 -20.81
N SER A 176 -4.09 -4.48 -21.18
CA SER A 176 -4.82 -4.88 -22.36
C SER A 176 -6.34 -4.84 -22.09
N PRO A 177 -7.20 -4.81 -23.13
CA PRO A 177 -8.66 -4.89 -22.95
C PRO A 177 -9.12 -6.09 -22.12
N ILE A 178 -8.45 -7.22 -22.25
CA ILE A 178 -8.77 -8.44 -21.50
C ILE A 178 -8.45 -8.29 -20.01
N MET A 179 -7.32 -7.65 -19.68
CA MET A 179 -6.96 -7.34 -18.30
C MET A 179 -7.97 -6.38 -17.66
N ILE A 180 -8.38 -5.34 -18.38
CA ILE A 180 -9.42 -4.41 -17.90
C ILE A 180 -10.69 -5.18 -17.56
N GLN A 181 -11.16 -6.05 -18.45
CA GLN A 181 -12.36 -6.84 -18.21
C GLN A 181 -12.22 -7.76 -16.98
N ARG A 182 -11.07 -8.41 -16.79
CA ARG A 182 -10.82 -9.27 -15.62
C ARG A 182 -10.87 -8.47 -14.31
N PHE A 183 -10.19 -7.33 -14.27
CA PHE A 183 -10.17 -6.48 -13.08
C PHE A 183 -11.54 -5.86 -12.78
N ASP A 184 -12.27 -5.41 -13.79
CA ASP A 184 -13.64 -4.93 -13.61
C ASP A 184 -14.55 -6.01 -13.02
N GLN A 185 -14.43 -7.25 -13.50
CA GLN A 185 -15.19 -8.36 -12.97
C GLN A 185 -14.81 -8.67 -11.53
N MET A 186 -13.52 -8.75 -11.23
CA MET A 186 -13.01 -8.98 -9.87
C MET A 186 -13.49 -7.89 -8.90
N ILE A 187 -13.40 -6.62 -9.29
CA ILE A 187 -13.86 -5.49 -8.47
C ILE A 187 -15.37 -5.59 -8.21
N LYS A 188 -16.16 -5.89 -9.24
CA LYS A 188 -17.61 -6.08 -9.11
C LYS A 188 -17.96 -7.21 -8.15
N ASP A 189 -17.28 -8.34 -8.28
CA ASP A 189 -17.61 -9.55 -7.52
C ASP A 189 -17.12 -9.50 -6.07
N LYS A 190 -16.02 -8.82 -5.82
CA LYS A 190 -15.30 -8.92 -4.55
C LYS A 190 -15.31 -7.62 -3.73
N ILE A 191 -15.34 -6.46 -4.35
CA ILE A 191 -15.18 -5.17 -3.68
C ILE A 191 -16.48 -4.37 -3.64
N VAL A 192 -17.24 -4.37 -4.75
CA VAL A 192 -18.52 -3.64 -4.81
C VAL A 192 -19.48 -4.16 -3.73
N GLY A 193 -20.14 -3.23 -3.04
CA GLY A 193 -21.04 -3.54 -1.91
C GLY A 193 -20.38 -3.57 -0.54
N SER A 194 -19.04 -3.55 -0.47
CA SER A 194 -18.30 -3.44 0.80
C SER A 194 -18.24 -2.02 1.38
N GLY A 195 -18.65 -1.02 0.61
CA GLY A 195 -18.44 0.40 0.91
C GLY A 195 -17.01 0.91 0.70
N LEU A 196 -16.09 0.05 0.26
CA LEU A 196 -14.74 0.46 -0.13
C LEU A 196 -14.74 0.89 -1.60
N GLU A 197 -14.30 2.10 -1.84
CA GLU A 197 -14.13 2.64 -3.18
C GLU A 197 -12.69 3.15 -3.37
N PHE A 198 -12.10 2.86 -4.53
CA PHE A 198 -10.81 3.40 -4.94
C PHE A 198 -10.97 4.40 -6.07
N LYS A 199 -10.10 5.40 -6.11
CA LYS A 199 -9.89 6.25 -7.28
C LYS A 199 -9.03 5.48 -8.28
N ILE A 200 -9.57 5.20 -9.45
CA ILE A 200 -8.93 4.43 -10.52
C ILE A 200 -8.55 5.36 -11.68
#